data_daa1a17db6823c19fa508c5b7163377b
#
_entry.id   daa1a17db6823c19fa508c5b7163377b
#
_cell.length_a   1.000
_cell.length_b   1.000
_cell.length_c   1.000
_cell.angle_alpha   90.00
_cell.angle_beta   90.00
_cell.angle_gamma   90.00
#
_symmetry.space_group_name_H-M   'P 1'
#
loop_
_entity.id
_entity.type
_entity.pdbx_description
1 polymer ?
#
loop_
_entity_poly.entity_id
_entity_poly.type
_entity_poly.pdbx_seq_one_letter_code
_entity_poly.pdbx_strand_id
1 'polypeptide(L)'
;MDIDLDRARALRVLGRGAMGTVFLVADGSRPDRYALKVFDKRSATVKPDADRRARWEMSVLSRLAHPHLPSLLGFTETDDLLAWAVPYCSGGDLNELRYSLPDRVFSPAAIRFYVAEVVSAVAELHAAGVVYRDLKPENVLLRADGHVVLTDFDLSRLLHHRPTSSAASSPSPPPPAAYRAHHHHHHNRRERVPARSDSAIAGRPPQHWSSAAPSPRQKLQNLVRFLMGSDGGAGGMAKKTKSARVSPVSRKPGSFESSGGGAWGKSYSFVGTEEYVAPEMVRGEGHGFAVDWWAVGVLVHEMAFGRTPFKGANRKETFRNVLHRELEFPGDSRRRMPELTDLIERLLDRDQRTRLGNAGGADEVRAHPFFSGVAWEMLTEVSRPPYIPPPADEGLVVDGEAFDVRDHFRNLHGQPTPTTKATGSDASSSSDFSSEF
;
A
#
# COMPACT_ATOMS: atom_id res chain seq x y z
N MET A 1 26.06 -6.37 3.04
CA MET A 1 27.30 -5.60 2.86
C MET A 1 27.10 -4.29 3.60
N ASP A 2 28.08 -3.87 4.42
CA ASP A 2 27.93 -2.61 5.16
C ASP A 2 28.24 -1.43 4.24
N ILE A 3 27.45 -0.36 4.37
CA ILE A 3 27.66 0.91 3.68
C ILE A 3 28.49 1.80 4.60
N ASP A 4 29.62 2.29 4.08
CA ASP A 4 30.43 3.28 4.76
C ASP A 4 29.89 4.69 4.43
N LEU A 5 29.19 5.30 5.37
CA LEU A 5 28.66 6.66 5.20
C LEU A 5 29.74 7.73 5.11
N ASP A 6 30.96 7.46 5.60
CA ASP A 6 32.07 8.42 5.52
C ASP A 6 32.71 8.46 4.12
N ARG A 7 32.46 7.40 3.32
CA ARG A 7 32.88 7.34 1.90
C ARG A 7 31.76 7.68 0.92
N ALA A 8 30.51 7.65 1.40
CA ALA A 8 29.33 7.90 0.56
C ALA A 8 29.25 9.37 0.17
N ARG A 9 29.60 9.68 -1.09
CA ARG A 9 29.50 11.03 -1.65
C ARG A 9 28.18 11.18 -2.38
N ALA A 10 27.30 12.02 -1.81
CA ALA A 10 26.03 12.36 -2.44
C ALA A 10 26.26 13.33 -3.60
N LEU A 11 25.80 12.95 -4.78
CA LEU A 11 25.82 13.80 -5.98
C LEU A 11 24.65 14.75 -6.00
N ARG A 12 23.47 14.28 -5.56
CA ARG A 12 22.25 15.09 -5.42
C ARG A 12 21.23 14.40 -4.53
N VAL A 13 20.23 15.17 -4.09
CA VAL A 13 19.03 14.64 -3.43
C VAL A 13 18.05 14.20 -4.52
N LEU A 14 17.67 12.93 -4.54
CA LEU A 14 16.65 12.37 -5.44
C LEU A 14 15.23 12.64 -4.93
N GLY A 15 15.05 12.63 -3.61
CA GLY A 15 13.72 12.88 -3.02
C GLY A 15 13.78 13.06 -1.51
N ARG A 16 12.76 13.74 -0.97
CA ARG A 16 12.53 13.87 0.47
C ARG A 16 11.11 13.48 0.78
N GLY A 17 10.94 12.63 1.77
CA GLY A 17 9.63 12.12 2.18
C GLY A 17 9.51 11.91 3.69
N ALA A 18 8.36 11.37 4.10
CA ALA A 18 8.09 11.08 5.51
C ALA A 18 9.01 9.99 6.09
N MET A 19 9.65 9.22 5.22
CA MET A 19 10.54 8.10 5.57
C MET A 19 12.02 8.45 5.40
N GLY A 20 12.38 9.73 5.23
CA GLY A 20 13.74 10.19 5.11
C GLY A 20 14.06 10.86 3.78
N THR A 21 15.35 10.96 3.50
CA THR A 21 15.90 11.57 2.29
C THR A 21 16.58 10.48 1.44
N VAL A 22 16.37 10.54 0.14
CA VAL A 22 17.02 9.65 -0.84
C VAL A 22 18.07 10.45 -1.59
N PHE A 23 19.29 9.94 -1.64
CA PHE A 23 20.44 10.53 -2.32
C PHE A 23 20.87 9.67 -3.49
N LEU A 24 21.30 10.31 -4.58
CA LEU A 24 22.13 9.64 -5.57
C LEU A 24 23.59 9.67 -5.06
N VAL A 25 24.18 8.50 -4.91
CA VAL A 25 25.54 8.35 -4.35
C VAL A 25 26.47 7.73 -5.38
N ALA A 26 27.67 8.27 -5.47
CA ALA A 26 28.81 7.62 -6.07
C ALA A 26 29.77 7.21 -4.96
N ASP A 27 30.18 5.97 -4.97
CA ASP A 27 31.17 5.41 -4.05
C ASP A 27 32.36 4.93 -4.87
N GLY A 28 33.55 5.45 -4.58
CA GLY A 28 34.78 5.07 -5.31
C GLY A 28 35.13 3.57 -5.24
N SER A 29 34.45 2.81 -4.40
CA SER A 29 34.58 1.35 -4.31
C SER A 29 33.67 0.58 -5.26
N ARG A 30 32.70 1.26 -5.91
CA ARG A 30 31.72 0.68 -6.84
C ARG A 30 31.72 1.44 -8.16
N PRO A 31 31.66 0.74 -9.28
CA PRO A 31 31.59 1.39 -10.60
C PRO A 31 30.23 2.08 -10.82
N ASP A 32 29.16 1.56 -10.18
CA ASP A 32 27.79 2.01 -10.41
C ASP A 32 27.32 2.95 -9.31
N ARG A 33 26.58 3.97 -9.71
CA ARG A 33 25.83 4.86 -8.82
C ARG A 33 24.64 4.10 -8.22
N TYR A 34 24.26 4.44 -6.99
CA TYR A 34 23.13 3.83 -6.31
C TYR A 34 22.27 4.88 -5.58
N ALA A 35 21.04 4.51 -5.30
CA ALA A 35 20.15 5.31 -4.47
C ALA A 35 20.34 4.92 -3.00
N LEU A 36 20.70 5.90 -2.16
CA LEU A 36 20.85 5.74 -0.71
C LEU A 36 19.67 6.40 -0.01
N LYS A 37 18.80 5.60 0.57
CA LYS A 37 17.71 6.09 1.42
C LYS A 37 18.20 6.20 2.86
N VAL A 38 18.07 7.39 3.45
CA VAL A 38 18.55 7.68 4.81
C VAL A 38 17.39 8.16 5.66
N PHE A 39 17.14 7.43 6.73
CA PHE A 39 16.19 7.77 7.78
C PHE A 39 16.93 8.43 8.94
N ASP A 40 16.53 9.65 9.27
CA ASP A 40 17.06 10.43 10.37
C ASP A 40 16.24 10.19 11.64
N LYS A 41 16.82 9.50 12.61
CA LYS A 41 16.17 9.13 13.88
C LYS A 41 15.92 10.34 14.80
N ARG A 42 16.70 11.42 14.62
CA ARG A 42 16.63 12.64 15.45
C ARG A 42 15.63 13.67 14.93
N SER A 43 15.14 13.52 13.72
CA SER A 43 14.24 14.51 13.13
C SER A 43 12.99 14.70 13.98
N ALA A 44 12.71 15.93 14.39
CA ALA A 44 11.51 16.30 15.16
C ALA A 44 10.19 16.02 14.40
N THR A 45 10.28 15.80 13.08
CA THR A 45 9.14 15.48 12.22
C THR A 45 8.88 13.98 12.10
N VAL A 46 9.68 13.14 12.75
CA VAL A 46 9.56 11.69 12.71
C VAL A 46 8.26 11.24 13.37
N LYS A 47 7.43 10.56 12.61
CA LYS A 47 6.21 9.94 13.13
C LYS A 47 6.58 8.75 14.03
N PRO A 48 5.78 8.42 15.07
CA PRO A 48 6.08 7.35 16.02
C PRO A 48 6.36 5.97 15.39
N ASP A 49 5.81 5.71 14.20
CA ASP A 49 5.95 4.43 13.48
C ASP A 49 7.06 4.44 12.41
N ALA A 50 7.79 5.53 12.22
CA ALA A 50 8.68 5.69 11.08
C ALA A 50 9.91 4.77 11.16
N ASP A 51 10.54 4.62 12.34
CA ASP A 51 11.65 3.68 12.53
C ASP A 51 11.23 2.23 12.23
N ARG A 52 10.08 1.81 12.76
CA ARG A 52 9.54 0.48 12.49
C ARG A 52 9.28 0.26 11.00
N ARG A 53 8.78 1.26 10.27
CA ARG A 53 8.52 1.19 8.83
C ARG A 53 9.81 1.13 8.03
N ALA A 54 10.84 1.91 8.40
CA ALA A 54 12.16 1.88 7.78
C ALA A 54 12.79 0.49 7.92
N ARG A 55 12.78 -0.09 9.11
CA ARG A 55 13.28 -1.46 9.36
C ARG A 55 12.46 -2.51 8.63
N TRP A 56 11.15 -2.31 8.54
CA TRP A 56 10.28 -3.19 7.79
C TRP A 56 10.62 -3.18 6.30
N GLU A 57 10.78 -2.01 5.69
CA GLU A 57 11.18 -1.87 4.29
C GLU A 57 12.50 -2.60 4.02
N MET A 58 13.54 -2.40 4.85
CA MET A 58 14.80 -3.14 4.74
C MET A 58 14.61 -4.66 4.86
N SER A 59 13.77 -5.11 5.80
CA SER A 59 13.46 -6.54 5.96
C SER A 59 12.77 -7.13 4.73
N VAL A 60 11.92 -6.38 4.05
CA VAL A 60 11.29 -6.81 2.80
C VAL A 60 12.35 -6.89 1.71
N LEU A 61 13.12 -5.82 1.49
CA LEU A 61 14.16 -5.75 0.47
C LEU A 61 15.19 -6.86 0.59
N SER A 62 15.56 -7.26 1.82
CA SER A 62 16.54 -8.33 2.05
C SER A 62 16.07 -9.74 1.64
N ARG A 63 14.77 -9.91 1.37
CA ARG A 63 14.15 -11.20 1.02
C ARG A 63 13.76 -11.30 -0.45
N LEU A 64 13.82 -10.18 -1.18
CA LEU A 64 13.37 -10.11 -2.56
C LEU A 64 14.53 -10.37 -3.52
N ALA A 65 14.28 -11.21 -4.53
CA ALA A 65 15.19 -11.49 -5.62
C ALA A 65 14.39 -11.64 -6.93
N HIS A 66 14.06 -10.51 -7.57
CA HIS A 66 13.23 -10.48 -8.77
C HIS A 66 13.64 -9.29 -9.66
N PRO A 67 13.68 -9.42 -11.00
CA PRO A 67 14.14 -8.35 -11.89
C PRO A 67 13.36 -7.04 -11.78
N HIS A 68 12.08 -7.09 -11.41
CA HIS A 68 11.22 -5.92 -11.23
C HIS A 68 11.04 -5.50 -9.76
N LEU A 69 11.91 -5.99 -8.86
CA LEU A 69 11.99 -5.58 -7.46
C LEU A 69 13.43 -5.17 -7.12
N PRO A 70 13.65 -4.14 -6.29
CA PRO A 70 14.99 -3.68 -6.00
C PRO A 70 15.72 -4.64 -5.06
N SER A 71 16.97 -4.92 -5.37
CA SER A 71 17.87 -5.66 -4.48
C SER A 71 18.42 -4.73 -3.39
N LEU A 72 18.57 -5.24 -2.17
CA LEU A 72 19.29 -4.55 -1.11
C LEU A 72 20.79 -4.63 -1.36
N LEU A 73 21.43 -3.54 -1.75
CA LEU A 73 22.88 -3.50 -2.01
C LEU A 73 23.72 -3.46 -0.74
N GLY A 74 23.14 -2.93 0.34
CA GLY A 74 23.76 -2.84 1.66
C GLY A 74 22.97 -1.92 2.57
N PHE A 75 23.34 -1.90 3.83
CA PHE A 75 22.76 -1.00 4.83
C PHE A 75 23.79 -0.63 5.89
N THR A 76 23.51 0.41 6.64
CA THR A 76 24.27 0.80 7.84
C THR A 76 23.35 1.45 8.85
N GLU A 77 23.66 1.30 10.11
CA GLU A 77 22.94 1.91 11.21
C GLU A 77 23.92 2.57 12.19
N THR A 78 23.64 3.81 12.54
CA THR A 78 24.32 4.57 13.59
C THR A 78 23.31 4.97 14.65
N ASP A 79 23.76 5.64 15.72
CA ASP A 79 22.85 6.15 16.75
C ASP A 79 21.78 7.09 16.15
N ASP A 80 22.15 7.88 15.13
CA ASP A 80 21.33 8.94 14.57
C ASP A 80 20.66 8.58 13.26
N LEU A 81 21.28 7.72 12.44
CA LEU A 81 20.86 7.43 11.07
C LEU A 81 20.65 5.93 10.86
N LEU A 82 19.67 5.60 10.05
CA LEU A 82 19.49 4.30 9.45
C LEU A 82 19.49 4.49 7.93
N ALA A 83 20.41 3.82 7.23
CA ALA A 83 20.57 4.00 5.79
C ALA A 83 20.63 2.66 5.06
N TRP A 84 20.06 2.60 3.87
CA TRP A 84 20.11 1.44 2.99
C TRP A 84 20.20 1.85 1.53
N ALA A 85 20.93 1.06 0.75
CA ALA A 85 21.17 1.30 -0.66
C ALA A 85 20.41 0.31 -1.52
N VAL A 86 19.89 0.83 -2.63
CA VAL A 86 19.24 0.06 -3.71
C VAL A 86 19.79 0.54 -5.06
N PRO A 87 19.66 -0.26 -6.14
CA PRO A 87 20.04 0.17 -7.48
C PRO A 87 19.37 1.50 -7.85
N TYR A 88 20.12 2.38 -8.50
CA TYR A 88 19.61 3.63 -9.01
C TYR A 88 18.85 3.40 -10.33
N CYS A 89 17.62 3.89 -10.40
CA CYS A 89 16.80 3.90 -11.62
C CYS A 89 16.87 5.29 -12.25
N SER A 90 17.58 5.42 -13.36
CA SER A 90 17.85 6.73 -14.00
C SER A 90 16.70 7.27 -14.83
N GLY A 91 15.72 6.44 -15.17
CA GLY A 91 14.60 6.81 -16.05
C GLY A 91 13.47 7.58 -15.37
N GLY A 92 13.61 7.92 -14.08
CA GLY A 92 12.53 8.54 -13.31
C GLY A 92 11.44 7.55 -12.93
N ASP A 93 10.23 8.02 -12.72
CA ASP A 93 9.07 7.20 -12.43
C ASP A 93 8.04 7.18 -13.57
N LEU A 94 7.10 6.25 -13.48
CA LEU A 94 6.09 6.08 -14.53
C LEU A 94 5.13 7.28 -14.64
N ASN A 95 4.98 8.07 -13.57
CA ASN A 95 4.21 9.30 -13.58
C ASN A 95 4.94 10.43 -14.34
N GLU A 96 6.26 10.56 -14.13
CA GLU A 96 7.09 11.49 -14.89
C GLU A 96 7.06 11.13 -16.38
N LEU A 97 7.21 9.83 -16.72
CA LEU A 97 7.08 9.38 -18.11
C LEU A 97 5.69 9.71 -18.67
N ARG A 98 4.61 9.47 -17.92
CA ARG A 98 3.25 9.84 -18.34
C ARG A 98 3.12 11.33 -18.63
N TYR A 99 3.67 12.18 -17.78
CA TYR A 99 3.62 13.64 -17.98
C TYR A 99 4.45 14.13 -19.17
N SER A 100 5.44 13.36 -19.62
CA SER A 100 6.22 13.66 -20.83
C SER A 100 5.45 13.33 -22.12
N LEU A 101 4.41 12.51 -22.06
CA LEU A 101 3.58 12.17 -23.22
C LEU A 101 2.61 13.31 -23.56
N PRO A 102 2.34 13.58 -24.88
CA PRO A 102 1.51 14.71 -25.31
C PRO A 102 0.12 14.71 -24.65
N ASP A 103 -0.55 13.57 -24.62
CA ASP A 103 -1.91 13.42 -24.08
C ASP A 103 -1.90 12.85 -22.65
N ARG A 104 -0.73 12.62 -22.07
CA ARG A 104 -0.54 11.97 -20.75
C ARG A 104 -1.15 10.57 -20.65
N VAL A 105 -1.28 9.90 -21.79
CA VAL A 105 -1.82 8.54 -21.90
C VAL A 105 -0.84 7.63 -22.63
N PHE A 106 -0.85 6.36 -22.26
CA PHE A 106 -0.03 5.34 -22.90
C PHE A 106 -0.82 4.62 -23.98
N SER A 107 -0.12 4.14 -25.01
CA SER A 107 -0.72 3.21 -25.96
C SER A 107 -1.06 1.87 -25.28
N PRO A 108 -2.06 1.12 -25.78
CA PRO A 108 -2.39 -0.21 -25.23
C PRO A 108 -1.19 -1.16 -25.18
N ALA A 109 -0.28 -1.08 -26.16
CA ALA A 109 0.94 -1.88 -26.19
C ALA A 109 1.91 -1.51 -25.06
N ALA A 110 2.09 -0.20 -24.80
CA ALA A 110 2.93 0.28 -23.70
C ALA A 110 2.31 -0.08 -22.33
N ILE A 111 0.97 0.02 -22.20
CA ILE A 111 0.26 -0.43 -21.00
C ILE A 111 0.50 -1.92 -20.77
N ARG A 112 0.32 -2.74 -21.82
CA ARG A 112 0.56 -4.20 -21.72
C ARG A 112 1.96 -4.51 -21.25
N PHE A 113 2.96 -3.83 -21.79
CA PHE A 113 4.37 -4.00 -21.43
C PHE A 113 4.61 -3.70 -19.93
N TYR A 114 4.36 -2.47 -19.52
CA TYR A 114 4.66 -2.04 -18.14
C TYR A 114 3.80 -2.76 -17.10
N VAL A 115 2.52 -3.00 -17.41
CA VAL A 115 1.63 -3.69 -16.47
C VAL A 115 2.00 -5.17 -16.35
N ALA A 116 2.50 -5.82 -17.40
CA ALA A 116 3.02 -7.19 -17.29
C ALA A 116 4.19 -7.26 -16.28
N GLU A 117 5.11 -6.32 -16.32
CA GLU A 117 6.22 -6.26 -15.38
C GLU A 117 5.75 -5.96 -13.95
N VAL A 118 4.79 -5.02 -13.79
CA VAL A 118 4.16 -4.74 -12.49
C VAL A 118 3.44 -5.97 -11.94
N VAL A 119 2.68 -6.69 -12.77
CA VAL A 119 1.99 -7.94 -12.35
C VAL A 119 3.01 -8.99 -11.92
N SER A 120 4.14 -9.11 -12.62
CA SER A 120 5.21 -10.04 -12.26
C SER A 120 5.85 -9.68 -10.90
N ALA A 121 6.10 -8.39 -10.66
CA ALA A 121 6.62 -7.90 -9.38
C ALA A 121 5.63 -8.12 -8.22
N VAL A 122 4.34 -7.82 -8.43
CA VAL A 122 3.29 -8.04 -7.42
C VAL A 122 3.11 -9.53 -7.13
N ALA A 123 3.24 -10.39 -8.16
CA ALA A 123 3.18 -11.85 -8.01
C ALA A 123 4.28 -12.36 -7.05
N GLU A 124 5.51 -11.87 -7.20
CA GLU A 124 6.62 -12.25 -6.33
C GLU A 124 6.40 -11.78 -4.89
N LEU A 125 5.92 -10.55 -4.69
CA LEU A 125 5.55 -10.06 -3.37
C LEU A 125 4.49 -10.93 -2.70
N HIS A 126 3.45 -11.30 -3.44
CA HIS A 126 2.37 -12.15 -2.93
C HIS A 126 2.85 -13.57 -2.64
N ALA A 127 3.75 -14.14 -3.45
CA ALA A 127 4.39 -15.42 -3.21
C ALA A 127 5.21 -15.40 -1.90
N ALA A 128 5.88 -14.28 -1.62
CA ALA A 128 6.58 -14.04 -0.35
C ALA A 128 5.64 -13.71 0.83
N GLY A 129 4.32 -13.74 0.62
CA GLY A 129 3.32 -13.40 1.63
C GLY A 129 3.18 -11.89 1.90
N VAL A 130 3.77 -11.04 1.08
CA VAL A 130 3.78 -9.58 1.28
C VAL A 130 2.69 -8.93 0.43
N VAL A 131 1.76 -8.22 1.06
CA VAL A 131 0.83 -7.31 0.38
C VAL A 131 1.48 -5.92 0.28
N TYR A 132 1.48 -5.33 -0.91
CA TYR A 132 2.24 -4.10 -1.21
C TYR A 132 1.54 -2.82 -0.73
N ARG A 133 0.28 -2.59 -1.09
CA ARG A 133 -0.65 -1.55 -0.59
C ARG A 133 -0.36 -0.09 -0.97
N ASP A 134 0.68 0.18 -1.72
CA ASP A 134 0.97 1.56 -2.21
C ASP A 134 1.39 1.58 -3.68
N LEU A 135 0.75 0.73 -4.51
CA LEU A 135 0.97 0.79 -5.95
C LEU A 135 0.40 2.10 -6.50
N LYS A 136 1.23 2.81 -7.26
CA LYS A 136 0.92 4.04 -8.00
C LYS A 136 2.06 4.34 -8.97
N PRO A 137 1.86 5.21 -9.98
CA PRO A 137 2.90 5.50 -10.97
C PRO A 137 4.21 6.02 -10.38
N GLU A 138 4.15 6.80 -9.30
CA GLU A 138 5.33 7.35 -8.63
C GLU A 138 6.20 6.29 -7.92
N ASN A 139 5.62 5.11 -7.66
CA ASN A 139 6.32 3.99 -7.04
C ASN A 139 6.74 2.93 -8.07
N VAL A 140 6.63 3.22 -9.37
CA VAL A 140 7.09 2.39 -10.48
C VAL A 140 8.22 3.12 -11.18
N LEU A 141 9.46 2.76 -10.86
CA LEU A 141 10.66 3.41 -11.38
C LEU A 141 11.13 2.77 -12.68
N LEU A 142 11.66 3.58 -13.60
CA LEU A 142 12.27 3.11 -14.85
C LEU A 142 13.78 2.96 -14.68
N ARG A 143 14.29 1.80 -15.04
CA ARG A 143 15.73 1.52 -15.16
C ARG A 143 16.27 2.16 -16.43
N ALA A 144 17.61 2.24 -16.54
CA ALA A 144 18.29 2.74 -17.73
C ALA A 144 17.95 1.96 -19.01
N ASP A 145 17.62 0.67 -18.88
CA ASP A 145 17.23 -0.20 -19.99
C ASP A 145 15.73 -0.09 -20.36
N GLY A 146 14.96 0.77 -19.65
CA GLY A 146 13.54 1.02 -19.89
C GLY A 146 12.57 0.04 -19.22
N HIS A 147 13.07 -0.97 -18.49
CA HIS A 147 12.27 -1.86 -17.67
C HIS A 147 11.91 -1.20 -16.33
N VAL A 148 10.84 -1.68 -15.68
CA VAL A 148 10.37 -1.09 -14.43
C VAL A 148 10.77 -1.89 -13.18
N VAL A 149 10.85 -1.16 -12.07
CA VAL A 149 11.09 -1.70 -10.73
C VAL A 149 10.12 -1.03 -9.76
N LEU A 150 9.40 -1.82 -8.95
CA LEU A 150 8.60 -1.29 -7.85
C LEU A 150 9.50 -0.79 -6.73
N THR A 151 9.10 0.28 -6.04
CA THR A 151 9.85 0.86 -4.92
C THR A 151 8.93 1.19 -3.74
N ASP A 152 9.51 1.62 -2.60
CA ASP A 152 8.80 2.13 -1.43
C ASP A 152 7.88 1.10 -0.75
N PHE A 153 8.48 0.17 0.00
CA PHE A 153 7.78 -0.94 0.69
C PHE A 153 7.35 -0.61 2.11
N ASP A 154 7.44 0.65 2.52
CA ASP A 154 7.19 1.09 3.89
C ASP A 154 5.75 0.86 4.36
N LEU A 155 4.78 0.84 3.44
CA LEU A 155 3.37 0.52 3.69
C LEU A 155 3.03 -0.96 3.48
N SER A 156 3.93 -1.76 2.94
CA SER A 156 3.71 -3.17 2.71
C SER A 156 3.55 -3.95 4.02
N ARG A 157 3.01 -5.16 3.96
CA ARG A 157 2.79 -5.98 5.16
C ARG A 157 2.86 -7.47 4.85
N LEU A 158 3.50 -8.22 5.75
CA LEU A 158 3.42 -9.68 5.73
C LEU A 158 2.04 -10.13 6.20
N LEU A 159 1.38 -10.95 5.40
CA LEU A 159 0.19 -11.69 5.78
C LEU A 159 0.63 -13.09 6.23
N HIS A 160 0.27 -13.44 7.46
CA HIS A 160 0.62 -14.76 7.99
C HIS A 160 -0.24 -15.84 7.32
N HIS A 161 0.39 -16.92 6.91
CA HIS A 161 -0.32 -18.11 6.47
C HIS A 161 -1.15 -18.63 7.66
N ARG A 162 -2.47 -18.73 7.51
CA ARG A 162 -3.31 -19.35 8.50
C ARG A 162 -3.16 -20.88 8.33
N PRO A 163 -2.60 -21.61 9.31
CA PRO A 163 -2.56 -23.05 9.19
C PRO A 163 -4.01 -23.53 9.05
N THR A 164 -4.32 -24.12 7.90
CA THR A 164 -5.56 -24.85 7.75
C THR A 164 -5.48 -26.00 8.77
N SER A 165 -6.37 -25.99 9.76
CA SER A 165 -6.52 -27.10 10.71
C SER A 165 -7.16 -28.28 9.98
N SER A 166 -6.48 -28.84 9.01
CA SER A 166 -6.76 -30.13 8.39
C SER A 166 -5.76 -31.16 8.89
N ALA A 167 -5.47 -31.17 10.20
CA ALA A 167 -5.18 -32.39 10.86
C ALA A 167 -6.55 -32.97 11.18
N ALA A 168 -7.13 -33.71 10.24
CA ALA A 168 -8.12 -34.67 10.53
C ALA A 168 -7.57 -35.49 11.71
N SER A 169 -8.13 -35.29 12.90
CA SER A 169 -8.03 -36.22 14.00
C SER A 169 -8.43 -37.56 13.42
N SER A 170 -7.46 -38.42 13.16
CA SER A 170 -7.71 -39.84 12.93
C SER A 170 -8.59 -40.28 14.07
N PRO A 171 -9.75 -40.94 13.84
CA PRO A 171 -10.56 -41.43 14.91
C PRO A 171 -9.70 -42.43 15.71
N SER A 172 -9.48 -42.13 16.97
CA SER A 172 -8.84 -43.04 17.89
C SER A 172 -9.60 -44.39 17.84
N PRO A 173 -8.91 -45.52 17.73
CA PRO A 173 -9.61 -46.81 17.76
C PRO A 173 -10.39 -46.94 19.07
N PRO A 174 -11.62 -47.51 19.05
CA PRO A 174 -12.42 -47.68 20.25
C PRO A 174 -11.68 -48.56 21.24
N PRO A 175 -11.78 -48.29 22.54
CA PRO A 175 -11.16 -49.14 23.56
C PRO A 175 -11.75 -50.56 23.51
N PRO A 176 -10.96 -51.62 23.81
CA PRO A 176 -11.43 -52.99 23.74
C PRO A 176 -12.58 -53.21 24.75
N ALA A 177 -13.63 -53.83 24.25
CA ALA A 177 -14.81 -54.16 25.02
C ALA A 177 -14.44 -55.07 26.23
N ALA A 178 -14.58 -54.51 27.42
CA ALA A 178 -14.52 -55.31 28.65
C ALA A 178 -15.83 -56.12 28.79
N TYR A 179 -15.69 -57.41 28.74
CA TYR A 179 -16.74 -58.35 29.07
C TYR A 179 -17.29 -58.02 30.46
N ARG A 180 -18.57 -57.64 30.56
CA ARG A 180 -19.33 -57.72 31.83
C ARG A 180 -20.46 -58.71 31.72
N ALA A 181 -20.41 -59.70 32.65
CA ALA A 181 -21.35 -60.75 32.85
C ALA A 181 -22.74 -60.21 33.18
N HIS A 182 -23.71 -60.99 32.70
CA HIS A 182 -25.12 -60.78 32.95
C HIS A 182 -25.47 -61.00 34.46
N HIS A 183 -26.25 -60.09 35.01
CA HIS A 183 -27.21 -60.42 36.07
C HIS A 183 -28.54 -59.78 35.72
N HIS A 184 -29.52 -60.71 35.56
CA HIS A 184 -30.95 -60.41 35.48
C HIS A 184 -31.46 -59.97 36.84
N HIS A 185 -32.27 -58.92 36.89
CA HIS A 185 -33.42 -58.86 37.81
C HIS A 185 -34.54 -57.98 37.22
N HIS A 186 -35.74 -58.57 37.38
CA HIS A 186 -37.04 -58.15 36.92
C HIS A 186 -37.69 -57.03 37.72
N HIS A 187 -38.73 -56.43 37.09
CA HIS A 187 -39.92 -55.73 37.62
C HIS A 187 -39.69 -54.22 37.99
N ASN A 188 -40.61 -53.32 37.78
CA ASN A 188 -42.04 -53.35 37.49
C ASN A 188 -42.47 -51.91 37.01
N ARG A 189 -43.44 -51.89 36.19
CA ARG A 189 -44.37 -50.91 35.69
C ARG A 189 -44.96 -49.97 36.75
N ARG A 190 -45.10 -48.69 36.50
CA ARG A 190 -46.36 -47.93 36.61
C ARG A 190 -46.29 -46.48 36.12
N GLU A 191 -47.28 -46.13 35.33
CA GLU A 191 -47.74 -44.83 34.83
C GLU A 191 -48.15 -43.87 35.95
N ARG A 192 -48.03 -42.55 35.70
CA ARG A 192 -49.15 -41.56 35.64
C ARG A 192 -48.68 -40.14 35.61
N VAL A 193 -49.32 -39.39 34.75
CA VAL A 193 -49.45 -37.91 34.57
C VAL A 193 -50.73 -37.50 35.36
N PRO A 194 -51.08 -36.21 35.50
CA PRO A 194 -50.47 -34.89 35.70
C PRO A 194 -51.06 -34.14 36.93
N ALA A 195 -50.60 -32.90 37.19
CA ALA A 195 -51.45 -31.73 37.44
C ALA A 195 -50.72 -30.53 38.09
N ARG A 196 -50.98 -29.38 37.54
CA ARG A 196 -51.01 -27.97 37.93
C ARG A 196 -50.87 -27.63 39.42
N SER A 197 -50.16 -26.51 39.73
CA SER A 197 -50.71 -25.17 39.99
C SER A 197 -49.72 -24.28 40.77
N ASP A 198 -49.60 -23.07 40.30
CA ASP A 198 -49.50 -21.76 40.94
C ASP A 198 -48.69 -21.55 42.22
N SER A 199 -47.74 -20.60 42.16
CA SER A 199 -47.79 -19.31 42.84
C SER A 199 -46.46 -18.63 42.97
N ALA A 200 -46.46 -17.37 42.63
CA ALA A 200 -45.50 -16.29 42.71
C ALA A 200 -44.62 -16.21 43.97
N ILE A 201 -43.37 -15.72 43.78
CA ILE A 201 -42.77 -14.63 44.55
C ILE A 201 -41.55 -14.07 43.75
N ALA A 202 -41.46 -12.74 43.78
CA ALA A 202 -40.54 -11.89 43.07
C ALA A 202 -39.09 -12.05 43.50
N GLY A 203 -38.17 -12.07 42.52
CA GLY A 203 -36.73 -11.87 42.69
C GLY A 203 -36.14 -11.24 41.47
N ARG A 204 -35.67 -9.98 41.61
CA ARG A 204 -35.01 -9.17 40.59
C ARG A 204 -33.80 -9.93 39.99
N PRO A 205 -33.64 -10.03 38.64
CA PRO A 205 -32.42 -10.51 38.05
C PRO A 205 -31.40 -9.36 37.89
N PRO A 206 -30.09 -9.67 37.90
CA PRO A 206 -29.03 -8.69 37.71
C PRO A 206 -28.99 -8.23 36.25
N GLN A 207 -28.68 -6.93 36.07
CA GLN A 207 -28.55 -6.29 34.78
C GLN A 207 -27.39 -6.89 33.98
N HIS A 208 -27.68 -7.67 32.94
CA HIS A 208 -26.76 -7.97 31.88
C HIS A 208 -26.60 -6.76 30.99
N TRP A 209 -25.40 -6.17 30.96
CA TRP A 209 -24.98 -5.30 29.90
C TRP A 209 -24.81 -6.10 28.61
N SER A 210 -25.81 -6.10 27.76
CA SER A 210 -25.67 -6.55 26.38
C SER A 210 -24.98 -5.45 25.59
N SER A 211 -23.67 -5.57 25.36
CA SER A 211 -22.96 -4.80 24.36
C SER A 211 -23.35 -5.29 22.97
N ALA A 212 -24.43 -4.75 22.43
CA ALA A 212 -24.79 -4.97 21.03
C ALA A 212 -23.70 -4.38 20.13
N ALA A 213 -23.11 -5.20 19.26
CA ALA A 213 -22.17 -4.74 18.25
C ALA A 213 -22.88 -3.75 17.32
N PRO A 214 -22.23 -2.61 16.99
CA PRO A 214 -22.83 -1.57 16.15
C PRO A 214 -23.13 -2.12 14.75
N SER A 215 -24.30 -1.80 14.22
CA SER A 215 -24.75 -2.18 12.88
C SER A 215 -23.80 -1.68 11.78
N PRO A 216 -23.80 -2.27 10.58
CA PRO A 216 -22.99 -1.79 9.46
C PRO A 216 -23.19 -0.30 9.14
N ARG A 217 -24.39 0.22 9.31
CA ARG A 217 -24.71 1.65 9.15
C ARG A 217 -24.04 2.53 10.21
N GLN A 218 -23.94 2.08 11.46
CA GLN A 218 -23.24 2.81 12.52
C GLN A 218 -21.71 2.77 12.32
N LYS A 219 -21.16 1.68 11.79
CA LYS A 219 -19.72 1.61 11.42
C LYS A 219 -19.38 2.59 10.31
N LEU A 220 -20.24 2.73 9.30
CA LEU A 220 -20.08 3.68 8.22
C LEU A 220 -20.19 5.13 8.71
N GLN A 221 -21.17 5.43 9.58
CA GLN A 221 -21.34 6.75 10.18
C GLN A 221 -20.16 7.14 11.07
N ASN A 222 -19.60 6.22 11.84
CA ASN A 222 -18.42 6.47 12.66
C ASN A 222 -17.16 6.67 11.84
N LEU A 223 -17.02 5.96 10.72
CA LEU A 223 -15.92 6.15 9.76
C LEU A 223 -16.04 7.52 9.07
N VAL A 224 -17.25 7.87 8.61
CA VAL A 224 -17.55 9.18 8.01
C VAL A 224 -17.31 10.32 9.02
N ARG A 225 -17.68 10.12 10.29
CA ARG A 225 -17.47 11.12 11.37
C ARG A 225 -15.98 11.29 11.71
N PHE A 226 -15.19 10.22 11.66
CA PHE A 226 -13.74 10.27 11.84
C PHE A 226 -13.03 10.98 10.65
N LEU A 227 -13.52 10.77 9.43
CA LEU A 227 -13.00 11.41 8.23
C LEU A 227 -13.44 12.87 8.08
N MET A 228 -14.51 13.29 8.79
CA MET A 228 -15.04 14.67 8.79
C MET A 228 -14.43 15.59 9.86
N GLY A 229 -13.70 15.06 10.82
CA GLY A 229 -13.17 15.83 11.94
C GLY A 229 -11.79 16.38 11.67
N SER A 230 -11.62 17.31 10.76
CA SER A 230 -10.57 18.34 10.71
C SER A 230 -10.55 19.04 9.34
N ASP A 231 -11.44 19.98 9.11
CA ASP A 231 -11.22 21.01 8.09
C ASP A 231 -11.87 22.32 8.56
N GLY A 232 -10.99 23.20 9.04
CA GLY A 232 -11.28 24.61 9.19
C GLY A 232 -10.12 25.38 8.58
N GLY A 233 -10.33 26.04 7.43
CA GLY A 233 -9.35 26.98 6.88
C GLY A 233 -9.35 27.11 5.36
N ALA A 234 -10.04 28.13 4.88
CA ALA A 234 -10.06 28.57 3.48
C ALA A 234 -8.74 29.24 3.06
N GLY A 235 -8.35 29.13 1.77
CA GLY A 235 -7.33 29.98 1.17
C GLY A 235 -6.63 29.31 -0.01
N GLY A 236 -6.94 29.78 -1.23
CA GLY A 236 -6.47 29.23 -2.49
C GLY A 236 -5.01 29.42 -2.78
N MET A 237 -4.50 28.56 -3.62
CA MET A 237 -3.56 28.74 -4.73
C MET A 237 -3.12 27.36 -5.23
N ALA A 238 -3.11 27.19 -6.54
CA ALA A 238 -2.70 25.96 -7.21
C ALA A 238 -1.26 25.60 -6.87
N LYS A 239 -1.07 24.59 -6.00
CA LYS A 239 0.23 23.98 -5.73
C LYS A 239 0.20 22.56 -6.29
N LYS A 240 1.31 22.17 -6.96
CA LYS A 240 1.62 20.80 -7.37
C LYS A 240 1.07 19.81 -6.33
N THR A 241 0.18 18.95 -6.74
CA THR A 241 -0.46 17.95 -5.88
C THR A 241 0.59 16.99 -5.33
N LYS A 242 1.06 17.26 -4.12
CA LYS A 242 1.75 16.23 -3.33
C LYS A 242 0.70 15.17 -2.97
N SER A 243 0.88 13.95 -3.48
CA SER A 243 0.07 12.80 -3.10
C SER A 243 -0.02 12.71 -1.57
N ALA A 244 -1.20 12.90 -1.01
CA ALA A 244 -1.40 12.85 0.43
C ALA A 244 -1.39 11.40 0.89
N ARG A 245 -0.27 10.94 1.44
CA ARG A 245 -0.16 9.61 2.07
C ARG A 245 -1.03 9.55 3.31
N VAL A 246 -1.91 8.58 3.38
CA VAL A 246 -2.72 8.29 4.56
C VAL A 246 -1.86 7.58 5.60
N SER A 247 -1.72 8.18 6.78
CA SER A 247 -0.99 7.56 7.89
C SER A 247 -1.77 6.38 8.46
N PRO A 248 -1.11 5.27 8.87
CA PRO A 248 -1.78 4.11 9.42
C PRO A 248 -2.48 4.45 10.74
N VAL A 249 -3.78 4.24 10.79
CA VAL A 249 -4.54 4.27 12.04
C VAL A 249 -4.63 2.84 12.55
N SER A 250 -3.86 2.53 13.59
CA SER A 250 -3.91 1.23 14.25
C SER A 250 -5.23 1.09 15.01
N ARG A 251 -6.15 0.27 14.53
CA ARG A 251 -7.31 -0.18 15.29
C ARG A 251 -6.96 -1.46 16.03
N LYS A 252 -7.23 -1.52 17.34
CA LYS A 252 -7.15 -2.77 18.10
C LYS A 252 -8.00 -3.83 17.41
N PRO A 253 -7.49 -5.05 17.18
CA PRO A 253 -8.29 -6.14 16.62
C PRO A 253 -9.34 -6.54 17.63
N GLY A 254 -10.60 -6.18 17.38
CA GLY A 254 -11.72 -6.88 17.95
C GLY A 254 -11.74 -8.26 17.31
N SER A 255 -11.73 -9.31 18.13
CA SER A 255 -11.86 -10.68 17.69
C SER A 255 -13.20 -10.87 16.97
N PHE A 256 -13.19 -10.80 15.65
CA PHE A 256 -14.31 -11.18 14.81
C PHE A 256 -13.85 -12.30 13.87
N GLU A 257 -14.19 -13.50 14.22
CA GLU A 257 -14.06 -14.66 13.34
C GLU A 257 -15.07 -14.51 12.20
N SER A 258 -14.60 -14.14 11.02
CA SER A 258 -15.38 -14.23 9.80
C SER A 258 -14.93 -15.45 9.03
N SER A 259 -15.85 -16.40 8.89
CA SER A 259 -15.74 -17.58 8.02
C SER A 259 -15.61 -17.14 6.57
N GLY A 260 -14.39 -17.01 6.08
CA GLY A 260 -14.04 -16.81 4.69
C GLY A 260 -12.72 -17.54 4.45
N GLY A 261 -12.80 -18.66 3.72
CA GLY A 261 -11.71 -19.62 3.55
C GLY A 261 -10.55 -19.11 2.68
N GLY A 262 -9.76 -18.17 3.19
CA GLY A 262 -8.47 -17.81 2.61
C GLY A 262 -7.34 -18.36 3.48
N ALA A 263 -6.31 -18.97 2.88
CA ALA A 263 -5.14 -19.50 3.58
C ALA A 263 -4.32 -18.44 4.31
N TRP A 264 -4.53 -17.14 4.03
CA TRP A 264 -3.77 -16.02 4.57
C TRP A 264 -4.59 -15.16 5.55
N GLY A 265 -3.92 -14.56 6.52
CA GLY A 265 -4.50 -13.60 7.44
C GLY A 265 -4.94 -12.31 6.75
N LYS A 266 -5.77 -11.49 7.42
CA LYS A 266 -6.24 -10.20 6.92
C LYS A 266 -5.61 -9.04 7.67
N SER A 267 -5.34 -7.93 6.96
CA SER A 267 -4.96 -6.64 7.53
C SER A 267 -6.19 -5.75 7.71
N TYR A 268 -6.16 -4.88 8.74
CA TYR A 268 -7.23 -3.91 9.02
C TYR A 268 -6.72 -2.47 9.07
N SER A 269 -5.44 -2.25 8.70
CA SER A 269 -4.86 -0.91 8.68
C SER A 269 -5.32 -0.14 7.45
N PHE A 270 -5.65 1.14 7.64
CA PHE A 270 -5.97 2.05 6.54
C PHE A 270 -4.70 2.77 6.11
N VAL A 271 -4.18 2.44 4.93
CA VAL A 271 -2.91 2.95 4.37
C VAL A 271 -3.02 3.09 2.86
N GLY A 272 -2.06 3.76 2.23
CA GLY A 272 -1.96 3.91 0.79
C GLY A 272 -2.36 5.30 0.29
N THR A 273 -2.30 5.48 -1.02
CA THR A 273 -2.65 6.73 -1.72
C THR A 273 -4.15 6.81 -1.95
N GLU A 274 -4.80 7.93 -1.65
CA GLU A 274 -6.27 8.10 -1.60
C GLU A 274 -7.01 7.57 -2.84
N GLU A 275 -6.49 7.89 -4.03
CA GLU A 275 -7.14 7.55 -5.30
C GLU A 275 -6.95 6.06 -5.68
N TYR A 276 -6.03 5.35 -4.99
CA TYR A 276 -5.68 3.95 -5.23
C TYR A 276 -6.24 2.97 -4.18
N VAL A 277 -6.87 3.50 -3.13
CA VAL A 277 -7.39 2.68 -2.01
C VAL A 277 -8.59 1.83 -2.44
N ALA A 278 -8.54 0.54 -2.12
CA ALA A 278 -9.61 -0.41 -2.42
C ALA A 278 -10.88 -0.19 -1.56
N PRO A 279 -12.08 -0.56 -2.05
CA PRO A 279 -13.36 -0.37 -1.34
C PRO A 279 -13.41 -1.00 0.05
N GLU A 280 -12.85 -2.19 0.22
CA GLU A 280 -12.78 -2.89 1.50
C GLU A 280 -11.92 -2.14 2.54
N MET A 281 -10.87 -1.45 2.08
CA MET A 281 -10.07 -0.60 2.97
C MET A 281 -10.85 0.65 3.38
N VAL A 282 -11.60 1.27 2.45
CA VAL A 282 -12.48 2.42 2.76
C VAL A 282 -13.57 2.02 3.75
N ARG A 283 -14.14 0.81 3.61
CA ARG A 283 -15.16 0.28 4.56
C ARG A 283 -14.56 -0.13 5.90
N GLY A 284 -13.23 -0.22 6.01
CA GLY A 284 -12.54 -0.73 7.21
C GLY A 284 -12.72 -2.23 7.42
N GLU A 285 -12.98 -2.96 6.35
CA GLU A 285 -13.05 -4.42 6.32
C GLU A 285 -11.64 -5.03 6.32
N GLY A 286 -11.55 -6.31 6.66
CA GLY A 286 -10.28 -7.03 6.55
C GLY A 286 -9.90 -7.24 5.09
N HIS A 287 -8.67 -6.90 4.73
CA HIS A 287 -8.15 -6.98 3.38
C HIS A 287 -6.90 -7.88 3.28
N GLY A 288 -6.69 -8.44 2.12
CA GLY A 288 -5.56 -9.29 1.74
C GLY A 288 -4.92 -8.80 0.45
N PHE A 289 -4.42 -9.72 -0.36
CA PHE A 289 -3.73 -9.44 -1.63
C PHE A 289 -4.63 -8.76 -2.68
N ALA A 290 -5.94 -8.94 -2.62
CA ALA A 290 -6.88 -8.37 -3.58
C ALA A 290 -6.82 -6.83 -3.66
N VAL A 291 -6.31 -6.13 -2.64
CA VAL A 291 -6.16 -4.67 -2.69
C VAL A 291 -5.09 -4.21 -3.69
N ASP A 292 -4.05 -5.04 -3.90
CA ASP A 292 -3.03 -4.74 -4.88
C ASP A 292 -3.56 -4.91 -6.31
N TRP A 293 -4.42 -5.91 -6.56
CA TRP A 293 -5.10 -6.07 -7.86
C TRP A 293 -6.07 -4.93 -8.17
N TRP A 294 -6.77 -4.40 -7.15
CA TRP A 294 -7.52 -3.16 -7.31
C TRP A 294 -6.61 -2.00 -7.72
N ALA A 295 -5.47 -1.83 -7.06
CA ALA A 295 -4.53 -0.76 -7.38
C ALA A 295 -3.93 -0.92 -8.79
N VAL A 296 -3.67 -2.15 -9.27
CA VAL A 296 -3.32 -2.43 -10.67
C VAL A 296 -4.42 -1.94 -11.60
N GLY A 297 -5.70 -2.19 -11.28
CA GLY A 297 -6.83 -1.70 -12.07
C GLY A 297 -6.89 -0.18 -12.17
N VAL A 298 -6.63 0.53 -11.05
CA VAL A 298 -6.55 2.00 -11.03
C VAL A 298 -5.38 2.49 -11.89
N LEU A 299 -4.19 1.84 -11.76
CA LEU A 299 -3.01 2.16 -12.56
C LEU A 299 -3.27 2.01 -14.06
N VAL A 300 -3.84 0.88 -14.48
CA VAL A 300 -4.19 0.63 -15.90
C VAL A 300 -5.16 1.68 -16.42
N HIS A 301 -6.18 2.04 -15.62
CA HIS A 301 -7.13 3.10 -15.99
C HIS A 301 -6.43 4.46 -16.13
N GLU A 302 -5.55 4.82 -15.19
CA GLU A 302 -4.82 6.09 -15.23
C GLU A 302 -3.86 6.16 -16.41
N MET A 303 -3.16 5.06 -16.73
CA MET A 303 -2.30 4.97 -17.92
C MET A 303 -3.10 5.12 -19.21
N ALA A 304 -4.29 4.53 -19.30
CA ALA A 304 -5.12 4.53 -20.49
C ALA A 304 -5.88 5.85 -20.72
N PHE A 305 -6.25 6.56 -19.65
CA PHE A 305 -7.15 7.72 -19.73
C PHE A 305 -6.61 9.00 -19.06
N GLY A 306 -5.37 8.98 -18.57
CA GLY A 306 -4.68 10.13 -17.99
C GLY A 306 -5.22 10.58 -16.63
N ARG A 307 -6.16 9.85 -16.05
CA ARG A 307 -6.79 10.14 -14.75
C ARG A 307 -7.21 8.86 -14.03
N THR A 308 -7.24 8.91 -12.71
CA THR A 308 -7.80 7.82 -11.90
C THR A 308 -9.33 7.75 -12.04
N PRO A 309 -9.96 6.56 -11.93
CA PRO A 309 -11.39 6.39 -12.24
C PRO A 309 -12.34 7.05 -11.25
N PHE A 310 -11.92 7.21 -9.99
CA PHE A 310 -12.81 7.59 -8.89
C PHE A 310 -12.45 8.91 -8.21
N LYS A 311 -11.53 9.69 -8.79
CA LYS A 311 -11.12 10.98 -8.24
C LYS A 311 -12.33 11.90 -7.98
N GLY A 312 -12.39 12.46 -6.78
CA GLY A 312 -13.35 13.50 -6.37
C GLY A 312 -12.65 14.83 -6.15
N ALA A 313 -13.43 15.87 -5.86
CA ALA A 313 -12.90 17.19 -5.53
C ALA A 313 -12.12 17.21 -4.19
N ASN A 314 -12.40 16.25 -3.33
CA ASN A 314 -11.72 16.06 -2.05
C ASN A 314 -11.74 14.58 -1.65
N ARG A 315 -10.96 14.24 -0.60
CA ARG A 315 -10.81 12.88 -0.08
C ARG A 315 -12.14 12.19 0.22
N LYS A 316 -13.08 12.88 0.82
CA LYS A 316 -14.40 12.34 1.17
C LYS A 316 -15.18 11.94 -0.08
N GLU A 317 -15.15 12.78 -1.09
CA GLU A 317 -15.79 12.51 -2.37
C GLU A 317 -15.10 11.39 -3.12
N THR A 318 -13.76 11.36 -3.14
CA THR A 318 -12.99 10.23 -3.71
C THR A 318 -13.41 8.91 -3.08
N PHE A 319 -13.49 8.82 -1.74
CA PHE A 319 -13.92 7.59 -1.07
C PHE A 319 -15.38 7.22 -1.34
N ARG A 320 -16.28 8.22 -1.44
CA ARG A 320 -17.65 7.97 -1.86
C ARG A 320 -17.71 7.40 -3.28
N ASN A 321 -16.89 7.95 -4.19
CA ASN A 321 -16.81 7.50 -5.58
C ASN A 321 -16.24 6.07 -5.67
N VAL A 322 -15.18 5.75 -4.92
CA VAL A 322 -14.64 4.38 -4.81
C VAL A 322 -15.73 3.38 -4.41
N LEU A 323 -16.62 3.76 -3.50
CA LEU A 323 -17.67 2.88 -2.99
C LEU A 323 -18.87 2.75 -3.92
N HIS A 324 -19.23 3.82 -4.67
CA HIS A 324 -20.56 3.91 -5.28
C HIS A 324 -20.61 4.39 -6.73
N ARG A 325 -19.59 5.14 -7.22
CA ARG A 325 -19.60 5.68 -8.57
C ARG A 325 -19.39 4.55 -9.58
N GLU A 326 -20.21 4.49 -10.62
CA GLU A 326 -20.01 3.55 -11.71
C GLU A 326 -18.69 3.83 -12.45
N LEU A 327 -18.09 2.77 -12.98
CA LEU A 327 -16.88 2.85 -13.77
C LEU A 327 -17.25 3.31 -15.18
N GLU A 328 -16.73 4.46 -15.57
CA GLU A 328 -16.98 5.10 -16.85
C GLU A 328 -15.72 5.09 -17.72
N PHE A 329 -15.89 4.81 -19.00
CA PHE A 329 -14.83 4.90 -20.00
C PHE A 329 -15.11 6.03 -20.98
N PRO A 330 -14.09 6.85 -21.33
CA PRO A 330 -14.27 7.95 -22.28
C PRO A 330 -14.67 7.45 -23.68
N GLY A 331 -15.67 8.07 -24.27
CA GLY A 331 -16.08 7.81 -25.67
C GLY A 331 -16.35 6.34 -25.98
N ASP A 332 -15.87 5.87 -27.15
CA ASP A 332 -16.05 4.49 -27.64
C ASP A 332 -14.98 3.51 -27.15
N SER A 333 -14.31 3.77 -26.02
CA SER A 333 -13.17 2.97 -25.54
C SER A 333 -13.49 1.47 -25.42
N ARG A 334 -14.70 1.11 -24.98
CA ARG A 334 -15.17 -0.31 -24.91
C ARG A 334 -15.14 -1.02 -26.27
N ARG A 335 -15.41 -0.30 -27.35
CA ARG A 335 -15.37 -0.85 -28.71
C ARG A 335 -13.97 -0.86 -29.31
N ARG A 336 -13.14 0.15 -28.97
CA ARG A 336 -11.80 0.31 -29.54
C ARG A 336 -10.75 -0.53 -28.84
N MET A 337 -10.92 -0.78 -27.55
CA MET A 337 -9.96 -1.49 -26.68
C MET A 337 -10.71 -2.46 -25.74
N PRO A 338 -11.45 -3.46 -26.28
CA PRO A 338 -12.33 -4.31 -25.49
C PRO A 338 -11.58 -5.08 -24.40
N GLU A 339 -10.42 -5.68 -24.71
CA GLU A 339 -9.66 -6.45 -23.74
C GLU A 339 -9.09 -5.56 -22.62
N LEU A 340 -8.68 -4.33 -22.95
CA LEU A 340 -8.18 -3.38 -21.95
C LEU A 340 -9.28 -2.92 -21.00
N THR A 341 -10.46 -2.59 -21.52
CA THR A 341 -11.59 -2.16 -20.69
C THR A 341 -12.15 -3.31 -19.85
N ASP A 342 -12.17 -4.55 -20.39
CA ASP A 342 -12.56 -5.76 -19.64
C ASP A 342 -11.57 -6.03 -18.47
N LEU A 343 -10.25 -5.92 -18.73
CA LEU A 343 -9.24 -6.03 -17.68
C LEU A 343 -9.48 -5.04 -16.54
N ILE A 344 -9.71 -3.77 -16.88
CA ILE A 344 -9.97 -2.71 -15.90
C ILE A 344 -11.24 -3.02 -15.11
N GLU A 345 -12.33 -3.43 -15.75
CA GLU A 345 -13.60 -3.77 -15.09
C GLU A 345 -13.44 -4.90 -14.09
N ARG A 346 -12.74 -5.97 -14.48
CA ARG A 346 -12.53 -7.12 -13.59
C ARG A 346 -11.58 -6.85 -12.44
N LEU A 347 -10.56 -6.00 -12.63
CA LEU A 347 -9.66 -5.58 -11.57
C LEU A 347 -10.34 -4.59 -10.60
N LEU A 348 -11.26 -3.74 -11.10
CA LEU A 348 -12.02 -2.77 -10.31
C LEU A 348 -13.38 -3.30 -9.84
N ASP A 349 -13.53 -4.61 -9.72
CA ASP A 349 -14.69 -5.20 -9.05
C ASP A 349 -14.66 -4.86 -7.55
N ARG A 350 -15.76 -4.25 -7.06
CA ARG A 350 -15.90 -3.83 -5.67
C ARG A 350 -16.07 -4.99 -4.69
N ASP A 351 -16.56 -6.12 -5.14
CA ASP A 351 -16.52 -7.35 -4.35
C ASP A 351 -15.14 -7.98 -4.48
N GLN A 352 -14.35 -7.90 -3.41
CA GLN A 352 -13.01 -8.49 -3.40
C GLN A 352 -13.00 -9.99 -3.74
N ARG A 353 -14.13 -10.71 -3.57
CA ARG A 353 -14.22 -12.17 -3.82
C ARG A 353 -14.27 -12.52 -5.29
N THR A 354 -14.87 -11.66 -6.11
CA THR A 354 -15.03 -11.82 -7.55
C THR A 354 -14.01 -11.02 -8.36
N ARG A 355 -13.25 -10.15 -7.67
CA ARG A 355 -12.18 -9.35 -8.29
C ARG A 355 -11.12 -10.25 -8.91
N LEU A 356 -10.73 -9.95 -10.15
CA LEU A 356 -9.65 -10.65 -10.86
C LEU A 356 -8.37 -10.69 -10.02
N GLY A 357 -7.76 -11.85 -9.90
CA GLY A 357 -6.58 -12.10 -9.08
C GLY A 357 -6.87 -12.45 -7.62
N ASN A 358 -8.14 -12.42 -7.17
CA ASN A 358 -8.44 -12.82 -5.79
C ASN A 358 -8.44 -14.35 -5.60
N ALA A 359 -8.95 -15.10 -6.55
CA ALA A 359 -9.05 -16.56 -6.45
C ALA A 359 -7.76 -17.24 -6.94
N GLY A 360 -7.29 -16.91 -8.13
CA GLY A 360 -6.14 -17.53 -8.79
C GLY A 360 -4.84 -16.71 -8.71
N GLY A 361 -4.82 -15.61 -7.95
CA GLY A 361 -3.62 -14.77 -7.81
C GLY A 361 -3.17 -14.17 -9.15
N ALA A 362 -1.87 -14.03 -9.31
CA ALA A 362 -1.27 -13.48 -10.51
C ALA A 362 -1.55 -14.33 -11.77
N ASP A 363 -1.70 -15.64 -11.63
CA ASP A 363 -1.94 -16.52 -12.79
C ASP A 363 -3.31 -16.25 -13.42
N GLU A 364 -4.30 -15.92 -12.61
CA GLU A 364 -5.62 -15.48 -13.11
C GLU A 364 -5.51 -14.16 -13.89
N VAL A 365 -4.70 -13.21 -13.41
CA VAL A 365 -4.45 -11.94 -14.10
C VAL A 365 -3.67 -12.16 -15.40
N ARG A 366 -2.61 -12.99 -15.38
CA ARG A 366 -1.77 -13.34 -16.53
C ARG A 366 -2.56 -14.01 -17.66
N ALA A 367 -3.57 -14.80 -17.29
CA ALA A 367 -4.44 -15.50 -18.24
C ALA A 367 -5.44 -14.57 -18.96
N HIS A 368 -5.56 -13.30 -18.54
CA HIS A 368 -6.51 -12.37 -19.15
C HIS A 368 -6.16 -12.08 -20.63
N PRO A 369 -7.13 -12.02 -21.57
CA PRO A 369 -6.90 -11.82 -23.01
C PRO A 369 -6.03 -10.59 -23.35
N PHE A 370 -6.10 -9.53 -22.55
CA PHE A 370 -5.25 -8.34 -22.71
C PHE A 370 -3.75 -8.67 -22.71
N PHE A 371 -3.32 -9.71 -22.01
CA PHE A 371 -1.93 -10.15 -21.94
C PHE A 371 -1.59 -11.26 -22.95
N SER A 372 -2.45 -11.53 -23.91
CA SER A 372 -2.17 -12.52 -24.94
C SER A 372 -0.84 -12.22 -25.65
N GLY A 373 0.02 -13.25 -25.77
CA GLY A 373 1.35 -13.16 -26.40
C GLY A 373 2.45 -12.60 -25.51
N VAL A 374 2.19 -12.33 -24.23
CA VAL A 374 3.25 -11.94 -23.28
C VAL A 374 4.07 -13.17 -22.87
N ALA A 375 5.39 -13.10 -23.08
CA ALA A 375 6.34 -14.12 -22.64
C ALA A 375 6.75 -13.86 -21.18
N TRP A 376 5.92 -14.31 -20.23
CA TRP A 376 6.06 -14.00 -18.82
C TRP A 376 7.39 -14.36 -18.18
N GLU A 377 8.00 -15.47 -18.60
CA GLU A 377 9.28 -15.96 -18.08
C GLU A 377 10.49 -15.20 -18.65
N MET A 378 10.26 -14.38 -19.70
CA MET A 378 11.32 -13.72 -20.45
C MET A 378 11.06 -12.21 -20.63
N LEU A 379 10.34 -11.59 -19.70
CA LEU A 379 9.94 -10.17 -19.81
C LEU A 379 11.14 -9.25 -20.04
N THR A 380 12.26 -9.48 -19.35
CA THR A 380 13.48 -8.65 -19.46
C THR A 380 14.41 -9.05 -20.60
N GLU A 381 14.19 -10.19 -21.24
CA GLU A 381 15.09 -10.73 -22.27
C GLU A 381 14.57 -10.49 -23.69
N VAL A 382 13.26 -10.74 -23.93
CA VAL A 382 12.67 -10.69 -25.26
C VAL A 382 11.75 -9.50 -25.49
N SER A 383 11.30 -8.86 -24.43
CA SER A 383 10.40 -7.70 -24.52
C SER A 383 11.22 -6.43 -24.72
N ARG A 384 10.96 -5.71 -25.81
CA ARG A 384 11.58 -4.41 -26.04
C ARG A 384 10.78 -3.31 -25.31
N PRO A 385 11.38 -2.58 -24.37
CA PRO A 385 10.72 -1.46 -23.70
C PRO A 385 10.20 -0.42 -24.70
N PRO A 386 8.98 0.10 -24.50
CA PRO A 386 8.40 1.13 -25.37
C PRO A 386 9.09 2.48 -25.25
N TYR A 387 9.82 2.69 -24.18
CA TYR A 387 10.61 3.88 -23.91
C TYR A 387 11.93 3.47 -23.25
N ILE A 388 13.03 3.98 -23.78
CA ILE A 388 14.38 3.82 -23.22
C ILE A 388 14.81 5.21 -22.74
N PRO A 389 15.06 5.38 -21.44
CA PRO A 389 15.53 6.65 -20.90
C PRO A 389 16.85 7.07 -21.56
N PRO A 390 17.14 8.38 -21.66
CA PRO A 390 18.45 8.85 -22.09
C PRO A 390 19.53 8.34 -21.12
N PRO A 391 20.78 8.20 -21.57
CA PRO A 391 21.88 7.79 -20.70
C PRO A 391 21.96 8.64 -19.44
N ALA A 392 22.21 8.00 -18.31
CA ALA A 392 22.21 8.64 -16.99
C ALA A 392 23.18 9.84 -16.87
N ASP A 393 24.15 9.92 -17.75
CA ASP A 393 25.19 10.98 -17.76
C ASP A 393 24.82 12.22 -18.56
N GLU A 394 23.88 12.14 -19.53
CA GLU A 394 23.54 13.26 -20.40
C GLU A 394 22.65 14.33 -19.70
N GLY A 395 22.02 14.00 -18.58
CA GLY A 395 21.18 14.94 -17.81
C GLY A 395 21.72 15.27 -16.41
N LEU A 396 22.83 14.66 -16.01
CA LEU A 396 23.46 14.91 -14.71
C LEU A 396 24.36 16.14 -14.80
N VAL A 397 23.78 17.32 -14.89
CA VAL A 397 24.45 18.50 -14.34
C VAL A 397 24.56 18.23 -12.85
N VAL A 398 25.77 17.85 -12.40
CA VAL A 398 26.10 17.83 -10.98
C VAL A 398 26.03 19.30 -10.56
N ASP A 399 24.87 19.72 -10.02
CA ASP A 399 24.71 21.06 -9.46
C ASP A 399 25.55 21.13 -8.17
N GLY A 400 26.84 21.39 -8.33
CA GLY A 400 27.76 21.58 -7.23
C GLY A 400 28.74 20.41 -6.99
N GLU A 401 29.63 20.57 -6.02
CA GLU A 401 30.53 19.52 -5.55
C GLU A 401 29.77 18.42 -4.81
N ALA A 402 30.19 17.17 -4.98
CA ALA A 402 29.67 16.05 -4.21
C ALA A 402 29.85 16.32 -2.71
N PHE A 403 28.80 16.12 -1.93
CA PHE A 403 28.76 16.43 -0.50
C PHE A 403 28.68 15.17 0.37
N ASP A 404 29.11 15.29 1.62
CA ASP A 404 29.02 14.24 2.60
C ASP A 404 27.60 14.09 3.13
N VAL A 405 27.09 12.83 3.16
CA VAL A 405 25.73 12.53 3.62
C VAL A 405 25.56 12.84 5.12
N ARG A 406 26.56 12.55 5.95
CA ARG A 406 26.51 12.87 7.40
C ARG A 406 26.51 14.38 7.66
N ASP A 407 27.33 15.11 6.94
CA ASP A 407 27.40 16.57 7.06
C ASP A 407 26.09 17.23 6.64
N HIS A 408 25.40 16.67 5.64
CA HIS A 408 24.06 17.12 5.28
C HIS A 408 23.10 17.09 6.47
N PHE A 409 23.08 15.99 7.26
CA PHE A 409 22.22 15.87 8.44
C PHE A 409 22.73 16.69 9.63
N ARG A 410 24.04 16.78 9.84
CA ARG A 410 24.61 17.68 10.88
C ARG A 410 24.21 19.13 10.65
N ASN A 411 24.27 19.60 9.40
CA ASN A 411 23.88 20.95 9.05
C ASN A 411 22.38 21.20 9.24
N LEU A 412 21.52 20.19 8.98
CA LEU A 412 20.09 20.29 9.26
C LEU A 412 19.78 20.40 10.75
N HIS A 413 20.54 19.72 11.61
CA HIS A 413 20.40 19.81 13.08
C HIS A 413 21.06 21.04 13.70
N GLY A 414 22.06 21.62 13.07
CA GLY A 414 22.78 22.81 13.52
C GLY A 414 22.10 24.14 13.19
N GLN A 415 21.11 24.16 12.32
CA GLN A 415 20.34 25.37 12.03
C GLN A 415 19.29 25.59 13.12
N PRO A 416 19.29 26.77 13.82
CA PRO A 416 18.24 27.10 14.77
C PRO A 416 16.90 27.13 14.01
N THR A 417 15.93 26.37 14.51
CA THR A 417 14.53 26.45 14.02
C THR A 417 14.10 27.92 14.00
N PRO A 418 13.54 28.44 12.90
CA PRO A 418 12.99 29.78 12.88
C PRO A 418 11.86 29.84 13.91
N THR A 419 12.16 30.41 15.06
CA THR A 419 11.19 30.76 16.06
C THR A 419 10.22 31.74 15.43
N THR A 420 8.97 31.34 15.22
CA THR A 420 7.85 32.23 14.93
C THR A 420 7.77 33.21 16.10
N LYS A 421 8.40 34.37 15.97
CA LYS A 421 8.17 35.50 16.86
C LYS A 421 6.71 35.91 16.65
N ALA A 422 5.90 35.66 17.65
CA ALA A 422 4.66 36.38 17.86
C ALA A 422 5.02 37.84 18.04
N THR A 423 4.86 38.66 17.01
CA THR A 423 4.88 40.12 17.14
C THR A 423 3.53 40.56 17.62
N GLY A 424 3.52 40.95 18.89
CA GLY A 424 2.45 41.79 19.49
C GLY A 424 2.34 43.11 18.72
N SER A 425 1.13 43.56 18.69
CA SER A 425 0.66 44.87 18.25
C SER A 425 1.53 46.03 18.69
N ASP A 426 1.84 46.96 17.78
CA ASP A 426 1.51 48.37 18.05
C ASP A 426 1.59 49.24 16.78
N ALA A 427 0.78 50.26 16.84
CA ALA A 427 0.21 51.18 15.92
C ALA A 427 1.17 52.11 15.16
N SER A 428 0.60 52.60 14.06
CA SER A 428 0.59 53.98 13.50
C SER A 428 1.67 54.39 12.50
N SER A 429 1.11 54.95 11.48
CA SER A 429 1.44 56.14 10.61
C SER A 429 1.99 55.85 9.22
N SER A 430 1.10 56.16 8.30
CA SER A 430 1.21 57.04 7.09
C SER A 430 2.51 57.09 6.27
N SER A 431 2.39 56.86 5.03
CA SER A 431 2.55 57.74 3.84
C SER A 431 3.13 57.00 2.65
N ASP A 432 2.39 57.09 1.57
CA ASP A 432 2.75 57.41 0.18
C ASP A 432 4.08 56.91 -0.43
N PHE A 433 3.97 56.28 -1.55
CA PHE A 433 4.39 56.63 -2.89
C PHE A 433 4.54 55.43 -3.82
N SER A 434 3.70 55.39 -4.80
CA SER A 434 3.91 55.40 -6.26
C SER A 434 5.00 54.54 -6.89
N SER A 435 4.47 53.72 -7.81
CA SER A 435 4.87 53.51 -9.23
C SER A 435 6.21 52.86 -9.59
N GLU A 436 6.00 51.99 -10.56
CA GLU A 436 6.82 51.71 -11.76
C GLU A 436 7.75 50.49 -11.72
N PHE A 437 7.43 49.70 -12.61
CA PHE A 437 7.91 48.78 -13.61
C PHE A 437 7.64 47.31 -13.33
#